data_3c71946b269dc0a9cb95d5f4867412ef
#
_entry.id   3c71946b269dc0a9cb95d5f4867412ef
#
_cell.length_a   1.000
_cell.length_b   1.000
_cell.length_c   1.000
_cell.angle_alpha   90.00
_cell.angle_beta   90.00
_cell.angle_gamma   90.00
#
_symmetry.space_group_name_H-M   'P 1'
#
loop_
_entity.id
_entity.type
_entity.pdbx_description
1 polymer ?
#
loop_
_entity_poly.entity_id
_entity_poly.type
_entity_poly.pdbx_seq_one_letter_code
_entity_poly.pdbx_strand_id
1 'polypeptide(L)'
;MSTILDPIPLAIAAMARGEAVVVVDDEDRENEGDIIFAAQHSTPALMGWTIRYTSGVICIPMDDSHADRLALPPMVAVNQDAKGTAYTVSCDAALGMSTGISATDRSLTARVLADPSSTAASITRPGHIFPLRSVAGGVRQRPGHTEAAVELCKLAGCEPVGVIAEVVDDLGEMVRLEGLREFAYDHSLVLISIADLVAYLAEQDAGALGAGALNTAALNSAALNTSEGDHV
;
A
#
# COMPACT_ATOMS: atom_id res chain seq x y z
N MET A 1 27.54 -8.56 6.11
CA MET A 1 27.40 -7.56 5.02
C MET A 1 26.24 -6.66 5.44
N SER A 2 26.38 -5.34 5.34
CA SER A 2 25.23 -4.45 5.60
C SER A 2 24.16 -4.73 4.55
N THR A 3 22.95 -5.07 4.98
CA THR A 3 21.82 -5.30 4.06
C THR A 3 21.43 -3.94 3.51
N ILE A 4 21.79 -3.66 2.26
CA ILE A 4 21.43 -2.40 1.61
C ILE A 4 20.00 -2.53 1.12
N LEU A 5 19.10 -1.69 1.63
CA LEU A 5 17.74 -1.52 1.11
C LEU A 5 17.76 -0.63 -0.15
N ASP A 6 16.79 -0.83 -1.02
CA ASP A 6 16.68 -0.06 -2.24
C ASP A 6 16.03 1.31 -1.99
N PRO A 7 16.34 2.34 -2.79
CA PRO A 7 15.72 3.66 -2.64
C PRO A 7 14.20 3.65 -2.90
N ILE A 8 13.43 4.39 -2.11
CA ILE A 8 11.97 4.51 -2.24
C ILE A 8 11.49 4.86 -3.67
N PRO A 9 12.14 5.77 -4.42
CA PRO A 9 11.74 6.06 -5.80
C PRO A 9 11.74 4.84 -6.72
N LEU A 10 12.59 3.83 -6.48
CA LEU A 10 12.58 2.60 -7.27
C LEU A 10 11.34 1.76 -6.99
N ALA A 11 10.90 1.68 -5.74
CA ALA A 11 9.66 1.00 -5.36
C ALA A 11 8.43 1.69 -5.97
N ILE A 12 8.36 3.01 -5.92
CA ILE A 12 7.30 3.81 -6.55
C ILE A 12 7.25 3.52 -8.05
N ALA A 13 8.39 3.55 -8.73
CA ALA A 13 8.47 3.30 -10.16
C ALA A 13 8.09 1.85 -10.53
N ALA A 14 8.46 0.86 -9.71
CA ALA A 14 8.08 -0.54 -9.89
C ALA A 14 6.55 -0.71 -9.77
N MET A 15 5.94 -0.17 -8.73
CA MET A 15 4.49 -0.23 -8.52
C MET A 15 3.70 0.49 -9.63
N ALA A 16 4.20 1.63 -10.12
CA ALA A 16 3.60 2.36 -11.25
C ALA A 16 3.59 1.53 -12.55
N ARG A 17 4.56 0.62 -12.72
CA ARG A 17 4.60 -0.34 -13.85
C ARG A 17 3.74 -1.60 -13.62
N GLY A 18 3.12 -1.74 -12.45
CA GLY A 18 2.33 -2.92 -12.05
C GLY A 18 3.18 -4.08 -11.53
N GLU A 19 4.41 -3.81 -11.13
CA GLU A 19 5.32 -4.78 -10.52
C GLU A 19 5.11 -4.84 -8.99
N ALA A 20 5.47 -5.96 -8.37
CA ALA A 20 5.49 -6.10 -6.92
C ALA A 20 6.80 -5.56 -6.34
N VAL A 21 6.76 -5.16 -5.08
CA VAL A 21 7.91 -4.83 -4.25
C VAL A 21 7.86 -5.64 -2.95
N VAL A 22 8.99 -5.78 -2.27
CA VAL A 22 9.06 -6.32 -0.91
C VAL A 22 9.23 -5.15 0.05
N VAL A 23 8.42 -5.13 1.09
CA VAL A 23 8.45 -4.08 2.12
C VAL A 23 8.65 -4.73 3.47
N VAL A 24 9.68 -4.31 4.23
CA VAL A 24 9.94 -4.82 5.57
C VAL A 24 9.54 -3.80 6.61
N ASP A 25 9.03 -4.27 7.74
CA ASP A 25 8.79 -3.45 8.91
C ASP A 25 9.94 -3.52 9.93
N ASP A 26 9.76 -2.87 11.07
CA ASP A 26 10.74 -2.81 12.15
C ASP A 26 10.87 -4.15 12.87
N GLU A 27 12.10 -4.51 13.31
CA GLU A 27 12.38 -5.73 14.09
C GLU A 27 11.57 -5.79 15.39
N ASP A 28 11.28 -4.62 15.98
CA ASP A 28 10.50 -4.52 17.21
C ASP A 28 8.97 -4.57 16.97
N ARG A 29 8.52 -4.57 15.67
CA ARG A 29 7.10 -4.61 15.34
C ARG A 29 6.62 -6.04 15.02
N GLU A 30 6.71 -6.50 13.80
CA GLU A 30 6.40 -7.87 13.34
C GLU A 30 7.66 -8.58 12.87
N ASN A 31 8.64 -7.78 12.40
CA ASN A 31 9.88 -8.25 11.81
C ASN A 31 9.60 -9.15 10.60
N GLU A 32 8.72 -8.71 9.74
CA GLU A 32 8.24 -9.45 8.56
C GLU A 32 8.45 -8.65 7.29
N GLY A 33 8.29 -9.29 6.15
CA GLY A 33 8.32 -8.65 4.86
C GLY A 33 7.14 -9.10 4.00
N ASP A 34 6.42 -8.11 3.46
CA ASP A 34 5.29 -8.36 2.60
C ASP A 34 5.65 -8.14 1.13
N ILE A 35 5.10 -8.96 0.27
CA ILE A 35 4.92 -8.63 -1.14
C ILE A 35 3.79 -7.61 -1.23
N ILE A 36 4.08 -6.45 -1.85
CA ILE A 36 3.12 -5.36 -2.04
C ILE A 36 3.04 -4.98 -3.52
N PHE A 37 1.82 -4.82 -4.05
CA PHE A 37 1.57 -4.25 -5.37
C PHE A 37 0.20 -3.57 -5.43
N ALA A 38 -0.02 -2.70 -6.42
CA ALA A 38 -1.30 -2.01 -6.60
C ALA A 38 -2.39 -3.00 -7.09
N ALA A 39 -3.52 -3.04 -6.40
CA ALA A 39 -4.60 -3.99 -6.67
C ALA A 39 -5.20 -3.84 -8.09
N GLN A 40 -5.21 -2.62 -8.64
CA GLN A 40 -5.66 -2.37 -10.01
C GLN A 40 -4.80 -3.09 -11.07
N HIS A 41 -3.54 -3.36 -10.78
CA HIS A 41 -2.61 -4.07 -11.67
C HIS A 41 -2.55 -5.57 -11.42
N SER A 42 -3.39 -6.10 -10.51
CA SER A 42 -3.44 -7.54 -10.23
C SER A 42 -3.76 -8.35 -11.47
N THR A 43 -2.90 -9.33 -11.76
CA THR A 43 -3.11 -10.34 -12.81
C THR A 43 -3.18 -11.73 -12.19
N PRO A 44 -3.82 -12.72 -12.85
CA PRO A 44 -3.80 -14.09 -12.37
C PRO A 44 -2.38 -14.65 -12.17
N ALA A 45 -1.44 -14.24 -13.02
CA ALA A 45 -0.05 -14.67 -12.93
C ALA A 45 0.65 -14.09 -11.69
N LEU A 46 0.52 -12.76 -11.46
CA LEU A 46 1.09 -12.09 -10.29
C LEU A 46 0.45 -12.61 -8.99
N MET A 47 -0.87 -12.74 -8.96
CA MET A 47 -1.59 -13.30 -7.80
C MET A 47 -1.17 -14.76 -7.52
N GLY A 48 -1.02 -15.58 -8.56
CA GLY A 48 -0.58 -16.97 -8.42
C GLY A 48 0.85 -17.08 -7.91
N TRP A 49 1.73 -16.18 -8.35
CA TRP A 49 3.10 -16.09 -7.85
C TRP A 49 3.12 -15.62 -6.38
N THR A 50 2.34 -14.59 -6.05
CA THR A 50 2.21 -14.11 -4.66
C THR A 50 1.74 -15.23 -3.73
N ILE A 51 0.68 -15.95 -4.08
CA ILE A 51 0.16 -17.07 -3.27
C ILE A 51 1.23 -18.16 -3.05
N ARG A 52 2.10 -18.38 -4.04
CA ARG A 52 3.13 -19.42 -3.95
C ARG A 52 4.22 -19.09 -2.91
N TYR A 53 4.59 -17.83 -2.78
CA TYR A 53 5.75 -17.39 -1.99
C TYR A 53 5.38 -16.67 -0.69
N THR A 54 4.10 -16.64 -0.35
CA THR A 54 3.61 -15.95 0.85
C THR A 54 2.74 -16.88 1.70
N SER A 55 2.27 -16.38 2.85
CA SER A 55 1.29 -17.06 3.69
C SER A 55 0.02 -17.50 2.92
N GLY A 56 -0.22 -16.88 1.76
CA GLY A 56 -1.43 -17.09 0.97
C GLY A 56 -2.67 -16.39 1.53
N VAL A 57 -2.56 -15.72 2.67
CA VAL A 57 -3.59 -14.85 3.23
C VAL A 57 -3.52 -13.50 2.51
N ILE A 58 -4.33 -13.36 1.47
CA ILE A 58 -4.31 -12.16 0.64
C ILE A 58 -5.15 -11.06 1.29
N CYS A 59 -4.46 -10.02 1.76
CA CYS A 59 -5.08 -8.83 2.30
C CYS A 59 -5.09 -7.68 1.29
N ILE A 60 -6.14 -6.86 1.33
CA ILE A 60 -6.32 -5.71 0.43
C ILE A 60 -6.48 -4.43 1.26
N PRO A 61 -5.36 -3.76 1.62
CA PRO A 61 -5.38 -2.44 2.22
C PRO A 61 -6.06 -1.40 1.33
N MET A 62 -6.89 -0.56 1.95
CA MET A 62 -7.54 0.58 1.29
C MET A 62 -7.84 1.68 2.30
N ASP A 63 -8.12 2.89 1.83
CA ASP A 63 -8.58 3.97 2.70
C ASP A 63 -10.06 3.78 3.11
N ASP A 64 -10.48 4.55 4.12
CA ASP A 64 -11.85 4.48 4.64
C ASP A 64 -12.91 4.79 3.57
N SER A 65 -12.62 5.70 2.64
CA SER A 65 -13.57 6.09 1.61
C SER A 65 -13.89 4.95 0.64
N HIS A 66 -12.88 4.13 0.30
CA HIS A 66 -13.05 2.91 -0.49
C HIS A 66 -13.83 1.85 0.27
N ALA A 67 -13.47 1.61 1.53
CA ALA A 67 -14.14 0.62 2.37
C ALA A 67 -15.61 0.98 2.63
N ASP A 68 -15.92 2.26 2.83
CA ASP A 68 -17.28 2.75 3.04
C ASP A 68 -18.14 2.63 1.77
N ARG A 69 -17.58 3.01 0.61
CA ARG A 69 -18.24 2.86 -0.70
C ARG A 69 -18.60 1.40 -1.00
N LEU A 70 -17.74 0.48 -0.61
CA LEU A 70 -17.93 -0.96 -0.78
C LEU A 70 -18.75 -1.59 0.35
N ALA A 71 -19.19 -0.81 1.37
CA ALA A 71 -19.90 -1.29 2.55
C ALA A 71 -19.19 -2.48 3.23
N LEU A 72 -17.90 -2.29 3.56
CA LEU A 72 -17.05 -3.25 4.24
C LEU A 72 -16.98 -2.92 5.75
N PRO A 73 -17.85 -3.51 6.58
CA PRO A 73 -17.81 -3.29 8.02
C PRO A 73 -16.61 -4.01 8.67
N PRO A 74 -16.21 -3.61 9.88
CA PRO A 74 -15.24 -4.37 10.67
C PRO A 74 -15.62 -5.84 10.78
N MET A 75 -14.62 -6.74 10.73
CA MET A 75 -14.83 -8.18 10.87
C MET A 75 -15.42 -8.56 12.22
N VAL A 76 -15.05 -7.83 13.27
CA VAL A 76 -15.49 -8.03 14.65
C VAL A 76 -15.88 -6.69 15.29
N ALA A 77 -16.84 -6.74 16.23
CA ALA A 77 -17.29 -5.55 16.94
C ALA A 77 -16.21 -4.97 17.88
N VAL A 78 -15.35 -5.84 18.42
CA VAL A 78 -14.22 -5.48 19.30
C VAL A 78 -12.98 -6.10 18.73
N ASN A 79 -12.08 -5.27 18.20
CA ASN A 79 -10.80 -5.75 17.68
C ASN A 79 -9.88 -6.09 18.85
N GLN A 80 -9.41 -7.33 18.91
CA GLN A 80 -8.48 -7.87 19.91
C GLN A 80 -7.06 -8.10 19.34
N ASP A 81 -6.82 -7.71 18.07
CA ASP A 81 -5.50 -7.82 17.47
C ASP A 81 -4.50 -6.92 18.18
N ALA A 82 -3.36 -7.48 18.59
CA ALA A 82 -2.33 -6.77 19.36
C ALA A 82 -1.71 -5.60 18.58
N LYS A 83 -1.68 -5.69 17.26
CA LYS A 83 -1.17 -4.64 16.35
C LYS A 83 -2.29 -3.70 15.85
N GLY A 84 -3.54 -3.99 16.19
CA GLY A 84 -4.70 -3.19 15.83
C GLY A 84 -5.05 -3.22 14.34
N THR A 85 -4.68 -4.27 13.60
CA THR A 85 -4.98 -4.40 12.18
C THR A 85 -6.49 -4.39 11.95
N ALA A 86 -6.96 -3.45 11.15
CA ALA A 86 -8.39 -3.18 10.98
C ALA A 86 -9.00 -4.07 9.87
N TYR A 87 -9.11 -5.35 10.17
CA TYR A 87 -9.78 -6.32 9.30
C TYR A 87 -11.25 -5.96 9.10
N THR A 88 -11.69 -6.03 7.85
CA THR A 88 -13.11 -6.01 7.51
C THR A 88 -13.62 -7.43 7.26
N VAL A 89 -14.93 -7.60 7.08
CA VAL A 89 -15.47 -8.86 6.60
C VAL A 89 -14.79 -9.24 5.29
N SER A 90 -14.49 -10.51 5.10
CA SER A 90 -13.92 -11.02 3.84
C SER A 90 -14.93 -10.89 2.69
N CYS A 91 -14.44 -10.83 1.46
CA CYS A 91 -15.29 -10.68 0.29
C CYS A 91 -14.72 -11.35 -0.96
N ASP A 92 -15.58 -11.47 -1.97
CA ASP A 92 -15.24 -11.86 -3.33
C ASP A 92 -15.96 -10.93 -4.32
N ALA A 93 -15.47 -10.84 -5.57
CA ALA A 93 -16.22 -10.17 -6.64
C ALA A 93 -17.58 -10.84 -6.86
N ALA A 94 -18.63 -10.05 -7.10
CA ALA A 94 -19.98 -10.58 -7.27
C ALA A 94 -20.19 -11.30 -8.61
N LEU A 95 -19.39 -10.97 -9.63
CA LEU A 95 -19.53 -11.49 -10.99
C LEU A 95 -18.20 -11.99 -11.54
N GLY A 96 -18.27 -12.96 -12.44
CA GLY A 96 -17.07 -13.49 -13.14
C GLY A 96 -16.24 -14.47 -12.32
N MET A 97 -16.73 -14.89 -11.17
CA MET A 97 -16.06 -15.80 -10.24
C MET A 97 -16.36 -17.27 -10.53
N SER A 98 -15.41 -18.14 -10.19
CA SER A 98 -15.69 -19.57 -10.03
C SER A 98 -15.99 -19.89 -8.55
N THR A 99 -15.03 -20.41 -7.79
CA THR A 99 -15.19 -20.70 -6.36
C THR A 99 -14.64 -19.61 -5.43
N GLY A 100 -13.95 -18.61 -5.98
CA GLY A 100 -13.38 -17.48 -5.23
C GLY A 100 -11.92 -17.63 -4.83
N ILE A 101 -11.42 -18.87 -4.61
CA ILE A 101 -10.09 -19.12 -4.02
C ILE A 101 -8.96 -19.14 -5.06
N SER A 102 -9.26 -19.33 -6.35
CA SER A 102 -8.22 -19.41 -7.37
C SER A 102 -7.45 -18.09 -7.52
N ALA A 103 -6.22 -18.14 -8.06
CA ALA A 103 -5.46 -16.93 -8.37
C ALA A 103 -6.21 -16.00 -9.35
N THR A 104 -6.94 -16.57 -10.29
CA THR A 104 -7.81 -15.83 -11.22
C THR A 104 -8.91 -15.09 -10.49
N ASP A 105 -9.63 -15.77 -9.60
CA ASP A 105 -10.73 -15.21 -8.84
C ASP A 105 -10.25 -14.13 -7.86
N ARG A 106 -9.19 -14.41 -7.09
CA ARG A 106 -8.63 -13.43 -6.14
C ARG A 106 -8.04 -12.21 -6.86
N SER A 107 -7.42 -12.39 -8.01
CA SER A 107 -6.97 -11.29 -8.87
C SER A 107 -8.15 -10.44 -9.38
N LEU A 108 -9.26 -11.06 -9.77
CA LEU A 108 -10.47 -10.35 -10.16
C LEU A 108 -11.04 -9.55 -9.00
N THR A 109 -11.13 -10.15 -7.81
CA THR A 109 -11.62 -9.47 -6.60
C THR A 109 -10.75 -8.27 -6.25
N ALA A 110 -9.41 -8.40 -6.33
CA ALA A 110 -8.49 -7.29 -6.07
C ALA A 110 -8.74 -6.10 -7.01
N ARG A 111 -8.91 -6.34 -8.33
CA ARG A 111 -9.24 -5.28 -9.29
C ARG A 111 -10.61 -4.66 -9.06
N VAL A 112 -11.62 -5.46 -8.71
CA VAL A 112 -12.97 -4.96 -8.38
C VAL A 112 -12.93 -4.06 -7.15
N LEU A 113 -12.15 -4.41 -6.13
CA LEU A 113 -11.98 -3.57 -4.94
C LEU A 113 -11.28 -2.24 -5.26
N ALA A 114 -10.35 -2.23 -6.21
CA ALA A 114 -9.64 -1.02 -6.63
C ALA A 114 -10.42 -0.15 -7.63
N ASP A 115 -11.44 -0.69 -8.30
CA ASP A 115 -12.20 0.07 -9.30
C ASP A 115 -13.03 1.17 -8.64
N PRO A 116 -12.81 2.46 -8.96
CA PRO A 116 -13.55 3.57 -8.37
C PRO A 116 -15.06 3.55 -8.71
N SER A 117 -15.48 2.82 -9.74
CA SER A 117 -16.88 2.64 -10.11
C SER A 117 -17.57 1.52 -9.32
N SER A 118 -16.82 0.67 -8.61
CA SER A 118 -17.37 -0.42 -7.80
C SER A 118 -18.17 0.10 -6.61
N THR A 119 -19.23 -0.62 -6.29
CA THR A 119 -20.15 -0.36 -5.19
C THR A 119 -20.30 -1.59 -4.29
N ALA A 120 -21.09 -1.48 -3.22
CA ALA A 120 -21.43 -2.61 -2.36
C ALA A 120 -22.02 -3.81 -3.11
N ALA A 121 -22.66 -3.59 -4.26
CA ALA A 121 -23.22 -4.66 -5.11
C ALA A 121 -22.16 -5.33 -6.01
N SER A 122 -20.97 -4.76 -6.13
CA SER A 122 -19.87 -5.32 -6.92
C SER A 122 -19.17 -6.48 -6.23
N ILE A 123 -19.45 -6.70 -4.96
CA ILE A 123 -18.82 -7.76 -4.13
C ILE A 123 -19.86 -8.55 -3.33
N THR A 124 -19.51 -9.80 -3.01
CA THR A 124 -20.24 -10.66 -2.07
C THR A 124 -19.47 -10.82 -0.76
N ARG A 125 -20.16 -11.08 0.33
CA ARG A 125 -19.61 -11.26 1.68
C ARG A 125 -20.27 -12.48 2.33
N PRO A 126 -19.51 -13.42 2.97
CA PRO A 126 -18.04 -13.45 3.01
C PRO A 126 -17.42 -13.91 1.69
N GLY A 127 -16.06 -13.93 1.63
CA GLY A 127 -15.28 -14.42 0.50
C GLY A 127 -13.87 -14.82 0.90
N HIS A 128 -12.95 -14.80 -0.06
CA HIS A 128 -11.58 -15.32 0.08
C HIS A 128 -10.50 -14.24 0.12
N ILE A 129 -10.89 -12.97 0.06
CA ILE A 129 -10.02 -11.79 0.19
C ILE A 129 -10.36 -11.05 1.48
N PHE A 130 -9.34 -10.54 2.16
CA PHE A 130 -9.43 -9.83 3.43
C PHE A 130 -9.14 -8.34 3.25
N PRO A 131 -10.14 -7.47 3.02
CA PRO A 131 -9.90 -6.04 2.96
C PRO A 131 -9.50 -5.49 4.33
N LEU A 132 -8.55 -4.54 4.33
CA LEU A 132 -8.07 -3.86 5.53
C LEU A 132 -8.30 -2.36 5.39
N ARG A 133 -8.70 -1.70 6.49
CA ARG A 133 -8.79 -0.25 6.54
C ARG A 133 -7.47 0.35 7.02
N SER A 134 -6.86 1.22 6.25
CA SER A 134 -5.71 2.00 6.70
C SER A 134 -6.15 3.12 7.65
N VAL A 135 -5.32 3.44 8.64
CA VAL A 135 -5.62 4.55 9.56
C VAL A 135 -5.50 5.91 8.87
N ALA A 136 -6.29 6.87 9.31
CA ALA A 136 -6.13 8.27 8.90
C ALA A 136 -4.71 8.77 9.26
N GLY A 137 -4.05 9.47 8.33
CA GLY A 137 -2.64 9.85 8.46
C GLY A 137 -1.64 8.83 7.94
N GLY A 138 -2.11 7.63 7.53
CA GLY A 138 -1.32 6.62 6.83
C GLY A 138 -0.11 6.13 7.62
N VAL A 139 0.97 5.80 6.90
CA VAL A 139 2.20 5.23 7.46
C VAL A 139 2.91 6.14 8.48
N ARG A 140 2.68 7.44 8.45
CA ARG A 140 3.19 8.39 9.45
C ARG A 140 2.54 8.20 10.82
N GLN A 141 1.28 7.77 10.84
CA GLN A 141 0.52 7.54 12.07
C GLN A 141 0.67 6.09 12.56
N ARG A 142 0.66 5.11 11.65
CA ARG A 142 0.83 3.70 11.94
C ARG A 142 1.81 3.10 10.93
N PRO A 143 3.09 2.85 11.32
CA PRO A 143 4.12 2.34 10.42
C PRO A 143 3.95 0.82 10.17
N GLY A 144 2.84 0.43 9.53
CA GLY A 144 2.50 -0.95 9.18
C GLY A 144 2.35 -1.18 7.69
N HIS A 145 2.39 -2.45 7.25
CA HIS A 145 2.26 -2.85 5.85
C HIS A 145 0.95 -2.39 5.22
N THR A 146 -0.15 -2.37 6.00
CA THR A 146 -1.47 -1.84 5.57
C THR A 146 -1.35 -0.40 5.07
N GLU A 147 -0.76 0.48 5.87
CA GLU A 147 -0.59 1.89 5.55
C GLU A 147 0.46 2.11 4.47
N ALA A 148 1.56 1.33 4.52
CA ALA A 148 2.62 1.40 3.51
C ALA A 148 2.10 1.06 2.12
N ALA A 149 1.25 0.05 1.98
CA ALA A 149 0.66 -0.33 0.70
C ALA A 149 -0.22 0.77 0.11
N VAL A 150 -1.09 1.39 0.92
CA VAL A 150 -1.95 2.49 0.48
C VAL A 150 -1.11 3.70 0.08
N GLU A 151 -0.08 4.04 0.85
CA GLU A 151 0.81 5.17 0.55
C GLU A 151 1.62 4.96 -0.73
N LEU A 152 2.22 3.79 -0.90
CA LEU A 152 2.96 3.44 -2.11
C LEU A 152 2.06 3.46 -3.36
N CYS A 153 0.80 2.99 -3.26
CA CYS A 153 -0.17 3.11 -4.35
C CYS A 153 -0.40 4.58 -4.73
N LYS A 154 -0.62 5.47 -3.75
CA LYS A 154 -0.80 6.92 -3.99
C LYS A 154 0.43 7.54 -4.65
N LEU A 155 1.63 7.25 -4.14
CA LEU A 155 2.89 7.75 -4.69
C LEU A 155 3.14 7.25 -6.13
N ALA A 156 2.68 6.03 -6.44
CA ALA A 156 2.78 5.45 -7.78
C ALA A 156 1.69 5.96 -8.76
N GLY A 157 0.79 6.85 -8.33
CA GLY A 157 -0.32 7.35 -9.14
C GLY A 157 -1.41 6.30 -9.40
N CYS A 158 -1.49 5.28 -8.53
CA CYS A 158 -2.51 4.24 -8.56
C CYS A 158 -3.68 4.56 -7.62
N GLU A 159 -4.80 3.86 -7.79
CA GLU A 159 -5.87 3.88 -6.79
C GLU A 159 -5.30 3.43 -5.42
N PRO A 160 -5.71 4.06 -4.29
CA PRO A 160 -5.15 3.80 -2.96
C PRO A 160 -5.63 2.45 -2.38
N VAL A 161 -5.46 1.40 -3.17
CA VAL A 161 -5.83 0.02 -2.87
C VAL A 161 -4.68 -0.90 -3.25
N GLY A 162 -4.05 -1.50 -2.25
CA GLY A 162 -2.93 -2.42 -2.44
C GLY A 162 -3.32 -3.87 -2.26
N VAL A 163 -2.43 -4.77 -2.64
CA VAL A 163 -2.41 -6.19 -2.26
C VAL A 163 -1.20 -6.37 -1.36
N ILE A 164 -1.36 -7.06 -0.24
CA ILE A 164 -0.26 -7.45 0.65
C ILE A 164 -0.39 -8.91 1.05
N ALA A 165 0.75 -9.56 1.23
CA ALA A 165 0.85 -10.90 1.81
C ALA A 165 2.29 -11.14 2.30
N GLU A 166 2.44 -11.76 3.45
CA GLU A 166 3.70 -12.00 4.15
C GLU A 166 4.52 -13.09 3.44
N VAL A 167 5.82 -12.82 3.18
CA VAL A 167 6.75 -13.77 2.57
C VAL A 167 7.08 -14.89 3.55
N VAL A 168 6.92 -16.13 3.12
CA VAL A 168 7.26 -17.34 3.89
C VAL A 168 8.29 -18.19 3.17
N ASP A 169 9.02 -18.98 3.93
CA ASP A 169 9.89 -20.04 3.41
C ASP A 169 9.08 -21.32 3.03
N ASP A 170 9.79 -22.34 2.53
CA ASP A 170 9.17 -23.62 2.16
C ASP A 170 8.58 -24.41 3.34
N LEU A 171 8.87 -24.02 4.59
CA LEU A 171 8.30 -24.58 5.80
C LEU A 171 7.10 -23.78 6.32
N GLY A 172 6.80 -22.64 5.71
CA GLY A 172 5.73 -21.72 6.09
C GLY A 172 6.12 -20.76 7.22
N GLU A 173 7.41 -20.63 7.53
CA GLU A 173 7.91 -19.66 8.52
C GLU A 173 8.20 -18.31 7.88
N MET A 174 8.06 -17.23 8.66
CA MET A 174 8.28 -15.86 8.17
C MET A 174 9.74 -15.64 7.77
N VAL A 175 9.97 -15.22 6.53
CA VAL A 175 11.31 -14.86 6.06
C VAL A 175 11.72 -13.50 6.65
N ARG A 176 12.92 -13.45 7.28
CA ARG A 176 13.46 -12.24 7.90
C ARG A 176 14.35 -11.47 6.93
N LEU A 177 14.77 -10.26 7.30
CA LEU A 177 15.43 -9.29 6.42
C LEU A 177 16.55 -9.86 5.54
N GLU A 178 17.45 -10.69 6.09
CA GLU A 178 18.55 -11.28 5.30
C GLU A 178 18.00 -12.19 4.19
N GLY A 179 17.08 -13.08 4.52
CA GLY A 179 16.43 -13.96 3.54
C GLY A 179 15.55 -13.19 2.55
N LEU A 180 14.90 -12.11 3.01
CA LEU A 180 14.11 -11.23 2.12
C LEU A 180 15.01 -10.50 1.11
N ARG A 181 16.27 -10.17 1.45
CA ARG A 181 17.22 -9.61 0.49
C ARG A 181 17.60 -10.63 -0.59
N GLU A 182 17.84 -11.88 -0.21
CA GLU A 182 18.11 -12.97 -1.15
C GLU A 182 16.89 -13.23 -2.04
N PHE A 183 15.70 -13.34 -1.43
CA PHE A 183 14.43 -13.49 -2.14
C PHE A 183 14.21 -12.38 -3.17
N ALA A 184 14.36 -11.11 -2.76
CA ALA A 184 14.18 -9.97 -3.64
C ALA A 184 15.20 -9.98 -4.80
N TYR A 185 16.44 -10.37 -4.55
CA TYR A 185 17.46 -10.51 -5.58
C TYR A 185 17.09 -11.60 -6.60
N ASP A 186 16.73 -12.78 -6.13
CA ASP A 186 16.40 -13.94 -6.97
C ASP A 186 15.16 -13.69 -7.85
N HIS A 187 14.23 -12.88 -7.35
CA HIS A 187 12.99 -12.52 -8.06
C HIS A 187 13.06 -11.16 -8.76
N SER A 188 14.21 -10.46 -8.73
CA SER A 188 14.40 -9.13 -9.32
C SER A 188 13.41 -8.09 -8.77
N LEU A 189 13.13 -8.13 -7.48
CA LEU A 189 12.23 -7.21 -6.77
C LEU A 189 13.03 -6.11 -6.06
N VAL A 190 12.38 -4.97 -5.93
CA VAL A 190 12.83 -3.86 -5.07
C VAL A 190 12.48 -4.20 -3.62
N LEU A 191 13.43 -4.03 -2.69
CA LEU A 191 13.26 -4.25 -1.25
C LEU A 191 13.46 -2.93 -0.51
N ILE A 192 12.43 -2.46 0.17
CA ILE A 192 12.45 -1.22 0.98
C ILE A 192 12.00 -1.49 2.40
N SER A 193 12.24 -0.52 3.32
CA SER A 193 11.66 -0.53 4.66
C SER A 193 10.53 0.50 4.81
N ILE A 194 9.62 0.23 5.73
CA ILE A 194 8.59 1.21 6.16
C ILE A 194 9.26 2.44 6.78
N ALA A 195 10.35 2.26 7.51
CA ALA A 195 11.10 3.38 8.09
C ALA A 195 11.65 4.34 7.04
N ASP A 196 12.23 3.81 5.94
CA ASP A 196 12.71 4.64 4.83
C ASP A 196 11.55 5.32 4.09
N LEU A 197 10.40 4.66 3.97
CA LEU A 197 9.21 5.28 3.38
C LEU A 197 8.73 6.48 4.24
N VAL A 198 8.69 6.34 5.55
CA VAL A 198 8.34 7.44 6.47
C VAL A 198 9.33 8.59 6.34
N ALA A 199 10.64 8.31 6.30
CA ALA A 199 11.67 9.33 6.12
C ALA A 199 11.54 10.06 4.78
N TYR A 200 11.33 9.31 3.69
CA TYR A 200 11.09 9.86 2.36
C TYR A 200 9.90 10.83 2.33
N LEU A 201 8.79 10.46 2.95
CA LEU A 201 7.60 11.30 3.02
C LEU A 201 7.84 12.58 3.83
N ALA A 202 8.62 12.50 4.92
CA ALA A 202 8.97 13.68 5.73
C ALA A 202 9.84 14.68 4.93
N GLU A 203 10.74 14.18 4.09
CA GLU A 203 11.55 15.02 3.18
C GLU A 203 10.68 15.72 2.12
N GLN A 204 9.71 15.02 1.53
CA GLN A 204 8.76 15.60 0.58
C GLN A 204 7.92 16.71 1.22
N ASP A 205 7.42 16.50 2.44
CA ASP A 205 6.64 17.49 3.17
C ASP A 205 7.48 18.75 3.46
N ALA A 206 8.73 18.60 3.90
CA ALA A 206 9.65 19.70 4.14
C ALA A 206 9.98 20.50 2.85
N GLY A 207 10.17 19.79 1.74
CA GLY A 207 10.39 20.37 0.43
C GLY A 207 9.19 21.20 -0.06
N ALA A 208 7.97 20.69 0.12
CA ALA A 208 6.73 21.36 -0.25
C ALA A 208 6.50 22.64 0.59
N LEU A 209 6.78 22.61 1.89
CA LEU A 209 6.70 23.78 2.77
C LEU A 209 7.72 24.86 2.38
N GLY A 210 8.96 24.47 2.04
CA GLY A 210 10.02 25.38 1.57
C GLY A 210 9.64 26.07 0.26
N ALA A 211 9.10 25.32 -0.70
CA ALA A 211 8.64 25.87 -1.98
C ALA A 211 7.45 26.83 -1.82
N GLY A 212 6.50 26.50 -0.94
CA GLY A 212 5.36 27.36 -0.62
C GLY A 212 5.77 28.69 0.03
N ALA A 213 6.75 28.66 0.95
CA ALA A 213 7.27 29.86 1.60
C ALA A 213 7.99 30.81 0.61
N LEU A 214 8.78 30.25 -0.32
CA LEU A 214 9.46 31.03 -1.36
C LEU A 214 8.47 31.69 -2.32
N ASN A 215 7.39 31.00 -2.69
CA ASN A 215 6.37 31.55 -3.59
C ASN A 215 5.57 32.68 -2.92
N THR A 216 5.26 32.55 -1.63
CA THR A 216 4.59 33.59 -0.84
C THR A 216 5.48 34.82 -0.67
N ALA A 217 6.78 34.66 -0.44
CA ALA A 217 7.73 35.75 -0.34
C ALA A 217 7.90 36.50 -1.69
N ALA A 218 7.92 35.77 -2.80
CA ALA A 218 7.99 36.37 -4.15
C ALA A 218 6.73 37.17 -4.49
N LEU A 219 5.54 36.70 -4.12
CA LEU A 219 4.27 37.41 -4.32
C LEU A 219 4.19 38.68 -3.47
N ASN A 220 4.65 38.63 -2.22
CA ASN A 220 4.68 39.81 -1.35
C ASN A 220 5.68 40.86 -1.82
N SER A 221 6.84 40.48 -2.36
CA SER A 221 7.82 41.44 -2.91
C SER A 221 7.33 42.09 -4.21
N ALA A 222 6.57 41.36 -5.04
CA ALA A 222 5.96 41.93 -6.25
C ALA A 222 4.84 42.94 -5.92
N ALA A 223 4.05 42.68 -4.86
CA ALA A 223 2.97 43.58 -4.41
C ALA A 223 3.52 44.88 -3.81
N LEU A 224 4.67 44.85 -3.14
CA LEU A 224 5.34 46.06 -2.62
C LEU A 224 5.92 46.95 -3.72
N ASN A 225 6.42 46.38 -4.82
CA ASN A 225 6.96 47.16 -5.94
C ASN A 225 5.89 47.83 -6.81
N THR A 226 4.63 47.41 -6.73
CA THR A 226 3.53 48.05 -7.47
C THR A 226 2.89 49.21 -6.72
N SER A 227 3.17 49.40 -5.41
CA SER A 227 2.62 50.47 -4.59
C SER A 227 3.47 51.77 -4.57
N GLU A 228 4.70 51.77 -5.14
CA GLU A 228 5.58 52.94 -5.18
C GLU A 228 5.53 53.69 -6.53
N GLY A 229 4.62 53.32 -7.46
CA GLY A 229 4.55 53.88 -8.82
C GLY A 229 3.53 55.00 -9.06
N ASP A 230 2.70 55.40 -8.08
CA ASP A 230 1.63 56.41 -8.26
C ASP A 230 1.78 57.60 -7.31
N HIS A 231 2.88 58.37 -7.47
CA HIS A 231 2.98 59.75 -6.99
C HIS A 231 3.91 60.54 -7.91
N VAL A 232 3.35 61.01 -9.04
CA VAL A 232 3.83 62.23 -9.72
C VAL A 232 2.61 63.00 -10.23
#